data_f7b3d745343f9ddf122017db597775e2
#
_entry.id   f7b3d745343f9ddf122017db597775e2
#
_cell.length_a   1.000
_cell.length_b   1.000
_cell.length_c   1.000
_cell.angle_alpha   90.00
_cell.angle_beta   90.00
_cell.angle_gamma   90.00
#
_symmetry.space_group_name_H-M   'P 1'
#
loop_
_entity.id
_entity.type
_entity.pdbx_description
1 polymer ?
#
loop_
_entity_poly.entity_id
_entity_poly.type
_entity_poly.pdbx_seq_one_letter_code
_entity_poly.pdbx_strand_id
1 'polypeptide(L)'
;MTRNKWLTILLGGLCGVSACTSTGSGGGQVRDTTGQEAPVTFRWQSTDGGISGTLTATLPGALFEGRFFQITRQIRAEALDPLWMHWRSGWYDWPYWNGPLPAPYPTTAQFITYYSGKVVATLESAGQPHMRCRFHLVAPARGMSGGGEGECQLSDGRVVQAVFVEPVR
;
A
#
# COMPACT_ATOMS: atom_id res chain seq x y z
N MET A 1 67.08 -16.72 20.05
CA MET A 1 66.09 -15.76 20.58
C MET A 1 65.10 -15.43 19.46
N THR A 2 64.00 -16.18 19.36
CA THR A 2 62.98 -16.02 18.33
C THR A 2 61.69 -15.54 19.01
N ARG A 3 61.28 -14.29 18.72
CA ARG A 3 60.05 -13.70 19.24
C ARG A 3 58.91 -14.02 18.27
N ASN A 4 58.02 -14.94 18.67
CA ASN A 4 56.72 -15.20 18.02
C ASN A 4 55.78 -14.02 18.23
N LYS A 5 55.39 -13.34 17.13
CA LYS A 5 54.32 -12.37 17.11
C LYS A 5 52.99 -13.11 16.88
N TRP A 6 52.17 -13.13 17.88
CA TRP A 6 50.77 -13.62 17.81
C TRP A 6 49.96 -12.58 17.06
N LEU A 7 49.49 -12.93 15.87
CA LEU A 7 48.56 -12.12 15.07
C LEU A 7 47.13 -12.49 15.50
N THR A 8 46.50 -11.66 16.35
CA THR A 8 45.12 -11.81 16.75
C THR A 8 44.24 -11.29 15.64
N ILE A 9 43.61 -12.19 14.87
CA ILE A 9 42.60 -11.85 13.87
C ILE A 9 41.29 -11.62 14.61
N LEU A 10 40.89 -10.37 14.74
CA LEU A 10 39.55 -9.96 15.18
C LEU A 10 38.57 -10.23 14.05
N LEU A 11 37.85 -11.35 14.13
CA LEU A 11 36.71 -11.64 13.27
C LEU A 11 35.52 -10.78 13.75
N GLY A 12 35.40 -9.59 13.18
CA GLY A 12 34.23 -8.73 13.38
C GLY A 12 33.00 -9.36 12.71
N GLY A 13 32.14 -9.96 13.52
CA GLY A 13 30.84 -10.47 13.05
C GLY A 13 29.96 -9.32 12.57
N LEU A 14 29.74 -9.19 11.26
CA LEU A 14 28.70 -8.36 10.67
C LEU A 14 27.34 -9.02 11.01
N CYS A 15 26.69 -8.60 12.10
CA CYS A 15 25.29 -8.87 12.32
C CYS A 15 24.49 -8.07 11.27
N GLY A 16 24.17 -8.68 10.14
CA GLY A 16 23.25 -8.14 9.17
C GLY A 16 21.87 -8.02 9.81
N VAL A 17 21.39 -6.80 10.05
CA VAL A 17 20.00 -6.52 10.42
C VAL A 17 19.14 -6.88 9.21
N SER A 18 18.62 -8.11 9.19
CA SER A 18 17.59 -8.50 8.23
C SER A 18 16.31 -7.75 8.56
N ALA A 19 16.06 -6.65 7.87
CA ALA A 19 14.76 -6.01 7.92
C ALA A 19 13.72 -7.02 7.42
N CYS A 20 12.77 -7.40 8.26
CA CYS A 20 11.68 -8.29 7.87
C CYS A 20 10.83 -7.58 6.80
N THR A 21 10.99 -8.00 5.55
CA THR A 21 10.19 -7.52 4.43
C THR A 21 9.04 -8.48 4.19
N SER A 22 7.82 -7.96 4.23
CA SER A 22 6.62 -8.69 3.84
C SER A 22 6.29 -8.37 2.39
N THR A 23 5.93 -9.37 1.61
CA THR A 23 5.49 -9.21 0.22
C THR A 23 4.22 -10.00 -0.01
N GLY A 24 3.43 -9.60 -0.99
CA GLY A 24 2.25 -10.34 -1.39
C GLY A 24 1.77 -9.95 -2.77
N SER A 25 0.71 -10.61 -3.20
CA SER A 25 0.10 -10.45 -4.52
C SER A 25 -1.40 -10.24 -4.41
N GLY A 26 -1.99 -9.88 -5.54
CA GLY A 26 -3.41 -9.72 -5.72
C GLY A 26 -3.75 -9.61 -7.19
N GLY A 27 -5.02 -9.47 -7.48
CA GLY A 27 -5.52 -9.37 -8.85
C GLY A 27 -6.75 -8.48 -8.96
N GLY A 28 -7.19 -8.26 -10.18
CA GLY A 28 -8.38 -7.52 -10.53
C GLY A 28 -8.62 -7.55 -12.03
N GLN A 29 -9.65 -6.84 -12.48
CA GLN A 29 -9.97 -6.70 -13.90
C GLN A 29 -10.18 -5.24 -14.25
N VAL A 30 -9.49 -4.75 -15.27
CA VAL A 30 -9.73 -3.43 -15.85
C VAL A 30 -10.68 -3.56 -17.02
N ARG A 31 -11.69 -2.70 -17.06
CA ARG A 31 -12.55 -2.54 -18.22
C ARG A 31 -12.06 -1.35 -19.04
N ASP A 32 -11.77 -1.60 -20.30
CA ASP A 32 -11.39 -0.54 -21.22
C ASP A 32 -12.60 0.29 -21.69
N THR A 33 -12.34 1.32 -22.50
CA THR A 33 -13.38 2.20 -23.05
C THR A 33 -14.29 1.49 -24.05
N THR A 34 -13.91 0.32 -24.56
CA THR A 34 -14.71 -0.52 -25.45
C THR A 34 -15.54 -1.56 -24.73
N GLY A 35 -15.38 -1.65 -23.38
CA GLY A 35 -16.06 -2.62 -22.53
C GLY A 35 -15.35 -3.98 -22.44
N GLN A 36 -14.18 -4.13 -23.05
CA GLN A 36 -13.37 -5.35 -22.96
C GLN A 36 -12.68 -5.40 -21.60
N GLU A 37 -12.74 -6.57 -20.95
CA GLU A 37 -12.07 -6.80 -19.66
C GLU A 37 -10.69 -7.41 -19.86
N ALA A 38 -9.72 -6.91 -19.09
CA ALA A 38 -8.36 -7.41 -19.09
C ALA A 38 -7.87 -7.62 -17.67
N PRO A 39 -7.06 -8.67 -17.39
CA PRO A 39 -6.55 -8.94 -16.06
C PRO A 39 -5.53 -7.89 -15.62
N VAL A 40 -5.56 -7.58 -14.32
CA VAL A 40 -4.57 -6.75 -13.64
C VAL A 40 -3.95 -7.57 -12.53
N THR A 41 -2.62 -7.52 -12.43
CA THR A 41 -1.88 -8.17 -11.33
C THR A 41 -1.31 -7.10 -10.42
N PHE A 42 -1.50 -7.29 -9.11
CA PHE A 42 -0.90 -6.44 -8.08
C PHE A 42 0.20 -7.19 -7.35
N ARG A 43 1.28 -6.46 -7.01
CA ARG A 43 2.33 -6.91 -6.09
C ARG A 43 2.62 -5.81 -5.10
N TRP A 44 2.81 -6.17 -3.84
CA TRP A 44 3.14 -5.22 -2.81
C TRP A 44 4.33 -5.69 -1.97
N GLN A 45 5.03 -4.72 -1.40
CA GLN A 45 6.16 -4.92 -0.50
C GLN A 45 6.10 -3.92 0.65
N SER A 46 6.38 -4.38 1.86
CA SER A 46 6.34 -3.61 3.09
C SER A 46 7.44 -4.03 4.05
N THR A 47 7.95 -3.08 4.83
CA THR A 47 8.92 -3.31 5.90
C THR A 47 8.33 -3.06 7.29
N ASP A 48 7.05 -2.70 7.37
CA ASP A 48 6.32 -2.38 8.60
C ASP A 48 5.09 -3.28 8.84
N GLY A 49 5.17 -4.53 8.40
CA GLY A 49 4.10 -5.50 8.60
C GLY A 49 2.90 -5.32 7.69
N GLY A 50 3.05 -4.63 6.56
CA GLY A 50 1.96 -4.43 5.59
C GLY A 50 1.11 -3.18 5.83
N ILE A 51 1.55 -2.30 6.74
CA ILE A 51 0.83 -1.05 7.05
C ILE A 51 1.09 0.01 6.00
N SER A 52 2.35 0.11 5.54
CA SER A 52 2.73 0.95 4.40
C SER A 52 3.79 0.26 3.54
N GLY A 53 3.99 0.76 2.32
CA GLY A 53 4.96 0.18 1.43
C GLY A 53 4.82 0.61 -0.01
N THR A 54 5.34 -0.22 -0.91
CA THR A 54 5.21 -0.05 -2.36
C THR A 54 4.15 -0.98 -2.92
N LEU A 55 3.42 -0.50 -3.90
CA LEU A 55 2.43 -1.26 -4.67
C LEU A 55 2.76 -1.12 -6.15
N THR A 56 2.78 -2.23 -6.84
CA THR A 56 2.95 -2.31 -8.29
C THR A 56 1.70 -2.92 -8.90
N ALA A 57 1.17 -2.31 -9.95
CA ALA A 57 0.04 -2.84 -10.72
C ALA A 57 0.47 -3.03 -12.19
N THR A 58 0.32 -4.24 -12.69
CA THR A 58 0.63 -4.59 -14.08
C THR A 58 -0.68 -4.75 -14.86
N LEU A 59 -0.86 -3.88 -15.84
CA LEU A 59 -1.94 -3.91 -16.83
C LEU A 59 -1.38 -4.31 -18.19
N PRO A 60 -2.21 -4.75 -19.14
CA PRO A 60 -1.75 -4.94 -20.52
C PRO A 60 -1.13 -3.65 -21.07
N GLY A 61 0.18 -3.70 -21.39
CA GLY A 61 0.93 -2.58 -21.94
C GLY A 61 1.34 -1.47 -20.98
N ALA A 62 1.08 -1.59 -19.67
CA ALA A 62 1.45 -0.56 -18.70
C ALA A 62 1.83 -1.15 -17.34
N LEU A 63 2.88 -0.58 -16.73
CA LEU A 63 3.31 -0.86 -15.38
C LEU A 63 3.13 0.40 -14.54
N PHE A 64 2.42 0.29 -13.43
CA PHE A 64 2.19 1.36 -12.47
C PHE A 64 2.90 1.04 -11.17
N GLU A 65 3.61 2.00 -10.62
CA GLU A 65 4.32 1.84 -9.35
C GLU A 65 4.03 3.02 -8.42
N GLY A 66 3.95 2.74 -7.14
CA GLY A 66 3.70 3.80 -6.18
C GLY A 66 3.66 3.30 -4.75
N ARG A 67 3.06 4.10 -3.89
CA ARG A 67 3.01 3.82 -2.46
C ARG A 67 1.60 3.54 -2.01
N PHE A 68 1.50 2.64 -1.04
CA PHE A 68 0.27 2.41 -0.28
C PHE A 68 0.50 2.69 1.21
N PHE A 69 -0.59 2.99 1.91
CA PHE A 69 -0.60 3.06 3.37
C PHE A 69 -2.00 2.78 3.91
N GLN A 70 -2.04 2.18 5.09
CA GLN A 70 -3.26 1.98 5.83
C GLN A 70 -3.62 3.26 6.58
N ILE A 71 -4.88 3.67 6.52
CA ILE A 71 -5.36 4.84 7.25
C ILE A 71 -5.39 4.49 8.75
N THR A 72 -4.57 5.21 9.52
CA THR A 72 -4.53 5.13 10.97
C THR A 72 -4.90 6.48 11.56
N ARG A 73 -5.10 6.58 12.86
CA ARG A 73 -5.37 7.87 13.53
C ARG A 73 -4.20 8.87 13.43
N GLN A 74 -3.01 8.41 13.06
CA GLN A 74 -1.80 9.24 12.97
C GLN A 74 -1.54 9.82 11.58
N ILE A 75 -2.33 9.44 10.56
CA ILE A 75 -2.12 9.93 9.20
C ILE A 75 -2.61 11.36 9.08
N ARG A 76 -1.71 12.25 8.65
CA ARG A 76 -2.00 13.66 8.38
C ARG A 76 -2.78 13.82 7.08
N ALA A 77 -3.58 14.88 7.00
CA ALA A 77 -4.34 15.23 5.80
C ALA A 77 -3.47 15.32 4.55
N GLU A 78 -2.24 15.84 4.68
CA GLU A 78 -1.26 15.98 3.58
C GLU A 78 -0.93 14.64 2.88
N ALA A 79 -1.01 13.51 3.58
CA ALA A 79 -0.78 12.19 2.99
C ALA A 79 -1.94 11.75 2.08
N LEU A 80 -3.11 12.35 2.23
CA LEU A 80 -4.30 12.05 1.44
C LEU A 80 -4.49 12.99 0.24
N ASP A 81 -3.82 14.14 0.24
CA ASP A 81 -3.97 15.16 -0.82
C ASP A 81 -3.78 14.61 -2.24
N PRO A 82 -2.76 13.75 -2.53
CA PRO A 82 -2.58 13.19 -3.87
C PRO A 82 -3.76 12.36 -4.40
N LEU A 83 -4.66 11.94 -3.52
CA LEU A 83 -5.87 11.19 -3.91
C LEU A 83 -6.95 12.08 -4.50
N TRP A 84 -6.86 13.41 -4.29
CA TRP A 84 -7.88 14.38 -4.69
C TRP A 84 -7.40 15.34 -5.77
N MET A 85 -6.13 15.76 -5.69
CA MET A 85 -5.58 16.77 -6.58
C MET A 85 -5.50 16.24 -8.02
N HIS A 86 -5.94 17.09 -8.97
CA HIS A 86 -5.90 16.81 -10.41
C HIS A 86 -6.77 15.66 -10.92
N TRP A 87 -7.74 15.18 -10.12
CA TRP A 87 -8.71 14.20 -10.56
C TRP A 87 -9.98 14.87 -11.09
N ARG A 88 -10.51 14.37 -12.21
CA ARG A 88 -11.73 14.92 -12.84
C ARG A 88 -12.96 14.67 -11.97
N SER A 89 -12.99 13.57 -11.24
CA SER A 89 -14.05 13.23 -10.29
C SER A 89 -13.46 12.54 -9.07
N GLY A 90 -14.01 12.82 -7.89
CA GLY A 90 -13.73 12.08 -6.67
C GLY A 90 -14.48 10.74 -6.63
N TRP A 91 -14.19 9.91 -5.64
CA TRP A 91 -15.13 8.86 -5.26
C TRP A 91 -16.37 9.50 -4.65
N TYR A 92 -17.53 9.25 -5.24
CA TYR A 92 -18.80 9.86 -4.80
C TYR A 92 -19.18 9.44 -3.37
N ASP A 93 -18.75 8.24 -2.95
CA ASP A 93 -19.05 7.61 -1.67
C ASP A 93 -17.93 7.80 -0.63
N TRP A 94 -16.92 8.61 -0.90
CA TRP A 94 -15.77 8.80 0.00
C TRP A 94 -16.15 9.20 1.43
N PRO A 95 -17.09 10.13 1.67
CA PRO A 95 -17.51 10.47 3.02
C PRO A 95 -18.05 9.28 3.80
N TYR A 96 -18.78 8.39 3.13
CA TYR A 96 -19.33 7.18 3.73
C TYR A 96 -18.30 6.07 3.83
N TRP A 97 -17.42 5.95 2.82
CA TRP A 97 -16.35 4.95 2.80
C TRP A 97 -15.38 5.15 3.93
N ASN A 98 -15.01 6.40 4.21
CA ASN A 98 -14.14 6.71 5.34
C ASN A 98 -14.86 6.64 6.70
N GLY A 99 -16.20 6.55 6.71
CA GLY A 99 -17.06 6.57 7.88
C GLY A 99 -17.18 7.98 8.50
N PRO A 100 -18.07 8.17 9.45
CA PRO A 100 -18.13 9.41 10.18
C PRO A 100 -16.80 9.60 10.90
N LEU A 101 -16.15 10.75 10.71
CA LEU A 101 -15.02 11.14 11.51
C LEU A 101 -15.49 11.09 12.98
N PRO A 102 -14.82 10.34 13.85
CA PRO A 102 -15.18 10.36 15.25
C PRO A 102 -15.14 11.81 15.75
N ALA A 103 -16.13 12.18 16.54
CA ALA A 103 -16.25 13.49 17.18
C ALA A 103 -14.90 13.95 17.79
N PRO A 104 -14.68 15.26 18.01
CA PRO A 104 -13.41 15.86 18.31
C PRO A 104 -12.61 15.02 19.30
N TYR A 105 -11.41 14.67 18.88
CA TYR A 105 -10.52 13.74 19.59
C TYR A 105 -10.36 14.11 21.05
N PRO A 106 -10.54 13.16 21.98
CA PRO A 106 -10.15 13.41 23.35
C PRO A 106 -8.65 13.70 23.39
N THR A 107 -8.29 14.82 23.97
CA THR A 107 -6.92 15.33 24.08
C THR A 107 -6.00 14.49 24.99
N THR A 108 -6.47 13.36 25.44
CA THR A 108 -5.67 12.43 26.24
C THR A 108 -5.04 11.43 25.27
N ALA A 109 -3.73 11.59 25.05
CA ALA A 109 -2.89 10.74 24.21
C ALA A 109 -2.79 9.32 24.80
N GLN A 110 -3.79 8.50 24.57
CA GLN A 110 -3.61 7.06 24.60
C GLN A 110 -3.08 6.65 23.23
N PHE A 111 -1.82 6.23 23.20
CA PHE A 111 -1.14 5.70 21.99
C PHE A 111 -1.68 4.31 21.61
N ILE A 112 -2.98 4.22 21.39
CA ILE A 112 -3.57 3.02 20.79
C ILE A 112 -3.59 3.28 19.29
N THR A 113 -2.72 2.59 18.56
CA THR A 113 -2.76 2.59 17.09
C THR A 113 -4.05 1.91 16.66
N TYR A 114 -4.99 2.70 16.16
CA TYR A 114 -6.23 2.18 15.59
C TYR A 114 -6.04 1.90 14.11
N TYR A 115 -6.09 0.66 13.72
CA TYR A 115 -6.04 0.22 12.33
C TYR A 115 -7.45 0.23 11.74
N SER A 116 -7.72 1.15 10.82
CA SER A 116 -9.06 1.28 10.22
C SER A 116 -9.44 0.14 9.27
N GLY A 117 -8.44 -0.66 8.84
CA GLY A 117 -8.62 -1.64 7.78
C GLY A 117 -8.75 -1.04 6.38
N LYS A 118 -8.61 0.27 6.25
CA LYS A 118 -8.71 1.00 4.99
C LYS A 118 -7.32 1.36 4.51
N VAL A 119 -6.98 0.87 3.32
CA VAL A 119 -5.71 1.14 2.65
C VAL A 119 -5.97 1.97 1.41
N VAL A 120 -5.12 2.93 1.15
CA VAL A 120 -5.12 3.73 -0.06
C VAL A 120 -3.76 3.67 -0.72
N ALA A 121 -3.73 3.79 -2.04
CA ALA A 121 -2.51 3.81 -2.82
C ALA A 121 -2.61 4.81 -3.97
N THR A 122 -1.47 5.41 -4.31
CA THR A 122 -1.29 6.23 -5.50
C THR A 122 -0.14 5.66 -6.30
N LEU A 123 -0.39 5.38 -7.59
CA LEU A 123 0.58 4.78 -8.49
C LEU A 123 0.72 5.63 -9.76
N GLU A 124 1.92 5.63 -10.31
CA GLU A 124 2.29 6.37 -11.50
C GLU A 124 2.92 5.43 -12.53
N SER A 125 2.83 5.79 -13.80
CA SER A 125 3.50 5.12 -14.91
C SER A 125 3.95 6.17 -15.92
N ALA A 126 5.14 5.98 -16.49
CA ALA A 126 5.71 6.93 -17.44
C ALA A 126 4.79 7.10 -18.67
N GLY A 127 4.34 8.34 -18.91
CA GLY A 127 3.50 8.70 -20.06
C GLY A 127 2.10 8.09 -20.03
N GLN A 128 1.66 7.55 -18.90
CA GLN A 128 0.35 6.95 -18.70
C GLN A 128 -0.49 7.76 -17.70
N PRO A 129 -1.81 7.55 -17.66
CA PRO A 129 -2.63 8.12 -16.61
C PRO A 129 -2.18 7.64 -15.22
N HIS A 130 -2.42 8.46 -14.20
CA HIS A 130 -2.22 8.06 -12.80
C HIS A 130 -3.26 7.03 -12.38
N MET A 131 -2.90 6.20 -11.39
CA MET A 131 -3.83 5.25 -10.78
C MET A 131 -3.91 5.51 -9.27
N ARG A 132 -5.12 5.45 -8.73
CA ARG A 132 -5.35 5.43 -7.28
C ARG A 132 -6.15 4.19 -6.92
N CYS A 133 -5.86 3.60 -5.76
CA CYS A 133 -6.53 2.41 -5.25
C CYS A 133 -7.02 2.62 -3.83
N ARG A 134 -8.09 1.92 -3.47
CA ARG A 134 -8.56 1.79 -2.09
C ARG A 134 -8.91 0.35 -1.80
N PHE A 135 -8.57 -0.12 -0.61
CA PHE A 135 -8.81 -1.49 -0.17
C PHE A 135 -9.45 -1.53 1.21
N HIS A 136 -10.26 -2.54 1.45
CA HIS A 136 -10.74 -2.95 2.76
C HIS A 136 -10.05 -4.25 3.15
N LEU A 137 -9.33 -4.23 4.27
CA LEU A 137 -8.59 -5.40 4.76
C LEU A 137 -9.49 -6.28 5.62
N VAL A 138 -9.36 -7.59 5.44
CA VAL A 138 -10.06 -8.60 6.25
C VAL A 138 -9.47 -8.66 7.66
N ALA A 139 -8.15 -8.55 7.78
CA ALA A 139 -7.43 -8.56 9.06
C ALA A 139 -6.61 -7.27 9.23
N PRO A 140 -7.22 -6.14 9.66
CA PRO A 140 -6.58 -4.82 9.70
C PRO A 140 -5.25 -4.75 10.46
N ALA A 141 -5.12 -5.47 11.56
CA ALA A 141 -3.89 -5.51 12.36
C ALA A 141 -2.70 -6.15 11.64
N ARG A 142 -2.95 -6.89 10.56
CA ARG A 142 -1.92 -7.52 9.71
C ARG A 142 -1.60 -6.69 8.47
N GLY A 143 -2.20 -5.50 8.32
CA GLY A 143 -2.04 -4.68 7.13
C GLY A 143 -2.37 -5.46 5.84
N MET A 144 -1.68 -5.16 4.75
CA MET A 144 -1.85 -5.86 3.45
C MET A 144 -1.65 -7.38 3.54
N SER A 145 -0.85 -7.85 4.52
CA SER A 145 -0.68 -9.30 4.76
C SER A 145 -1.95 -9.99 5.23
N GLY A 146 -2.92 -9.24 5.72
CA GLY A 146 -4.23 -9.75 6.15
C GLY A 146 -5.16 -10.07 5.00
N GLY A 147 -4.81 -9.69 3.78
CA GLY A 147 -5.68 -9.80 2.61
C GLY A 147 -6.84 -8.82 2.64
N GLY A 148 -7.55 -8.70 1.54
CA GLY A 148 -8.68 -7.79 1.43
C GLY A 148 -9.18 -7.65 0.00
N GLU A 149 -10.15 -6.78 -0.16
CA GLU A 149 -10.77 -6.43 -1.45
C GLU A 149 -10.76 -4.92 -1.67
N GLY A 150 -10.89 -4.49 -2.92
CA GLY A 150 -10.84 -3.08 -3.23
C GLY A 150 -11.22 -2.74 -4.66
N GLU A 151 -10.89 -1.53 -5.04
CA GLU A 151 -11.01 -1.04 -6.40
C GLU A 151 -9.91 -0.05 -6.71
N CYS A 152 -9.58 0.11 -7.99
CA CYS A 152 -8.68 1.15 -8.46
C CYS A 152 -9.35 1.97 -9.56
N GLN A 153 -8.94 3.22 -9.68
CA GLN A 153 -9.38 4.14 -10.70
C GLN A 153 -8.17 4.77 -11.39
N LEU A 154 -8.22 4.85 -12.72
CA LEU A 154 -7.26 5.58 -13.51
C LEU A 154 -7.76 7.01 -13.77
N SER A 155 -6.85 7.96 -13.92
CA SER A 155 -7.21 9.37 -14.14
C SER A 155 -7.88 9.62 -15.50
N ASP A 156 -7.81 8.67 -16.43
CA ASP A 156 -8.54 8.67 -17.71
C ASP A 156 -9.99 8.19 -17.60
N GLY A 157 -10.40 7.72 -16.40
CA GLY A 157 -11.76 7.28 -16.10
C GLY A 157 -11.97 5.77 -16.11
N ARG A 158 -10.97 4.97 -16.53
CA ARG A 158 -11.04 3.51 -16.42
C ARG A 158 -11.05 3.08 -14.95
N VAL A 159 -11.74 1.98 -14.67
CA VAL A 159 -11.87 1.41 -13.32
C VAL A 159 -11.36 -0.03 -13.32
N VAL A 160 -10.57 -0.38 -12.33
CA VAL A 160 -10.20 -1.77 -12.03
C VAL A 160 -11.14 -2.28 -10.96
N GLN A 161 -11.94 -3.27 -11.31
CA GLN A 161 -12.95 -3.89 -10.46
C GLN A 161 -12.47 -5.25 -9.93
N ALA A 162 -13.21 -5.78 -8.95
CA ALA A 162 -12.92 -7.07 -8.34
C ALA A 162 -11.45 -7.19 -7.88
N VAL A 163 -10.88 -6.09 -7.39
CA VAL A 163 -9.52 -6.08 -6.87
C VAL A 163 -9.50 -6.84 -5.56
N PHE A 164 -8.56 -7.78 -5.45
CA PHE A 164 -8.32 -8.53 -4.22
C PHE A 164 -6.82 -8.56 -3.90
N VAL A 165 -6.52 -8.69 -2.63
CA VAL A 165 -5.18 -8.91 -2.08
C VAL A 165 -5.20 -10.25 -1.35
N GLU A 166 -4.26 -11.13 -1.67
CA GLU A 166 -4.17 -12.45 -1.06
C GLU A 166 -3.57 -12.36 0.35
N PRO A 167 -4.13 -13.08 1.34
CA PRO A 167 -3.54 -13.14 2.66
C PRO A 167 -2.19 -13.90 2.60
N VAL A 168 -1.18 -13.34 3.25
CA VAL A 168 0.13 -13.99 3.40
C VAL A 168 0.07 -14.96 4.58
N ARG A 169 0.48 -16.20 4.37
CA ARG A 169 0.52 -17.27 5.38
C ARG A 169 1.75 -17.16 6.28
#